data_2eaff9200a06a3d2c66ef05099d77c83
#
_entry.id   2eaff9200a06a3d2c66ef05099d77c83
#
_cell.length_a   1.000
_cell.length_b   1.000
_cell.length_c   1.000
_cell.angle_alpha   90.00
_cell.angle_beta   90.00
_cell.angle_gamma   90.00
#
_symmetry.space_group_name_H-M   'P 1'
#
loop_
_entity.id
_entity.type
_entity.pdbx_description
1 polymer ?
#
loop_
_entity_poly.entity_id
_entity_poly.type
_entity_poly.pdbx_seq_one_letter_code
_entity_poly.pdbx_strand_id
1 'polypeptide(L)'
;MGLDIYFNKTRKEEVGYFRKVNFLVGFFSNITGEEVQNLSPIEITKEDCMELLGRCNAVLEHRTIETSEELLPTCPGFFFGNYDYDEYYYKDVESVKNFLEKTLLPMFNDLKSDETITFEIWY
;
A
#
# COMPACT_ATOMS: atom_id res chain seq x y z
N MET A 1 -14.42 14.31 -2.41
CA MET A 1 -13.33 13.92 -1.51
C MET A 1 -12.90 12.50 -1.81
N GLY A 2 -11.68 12.15 -1.56
CA GLY A 2 -11.15 10.85 -1.89
C GLY A 2 -10.06 10.44 -0.92
N LEU A 3 -9.52 9.27 -1.13
CA LEU A 3 -8.39 8.75 -0.35
C LEU A 3 -7.11 8.98 -1.14
N ASP A 4 -6.22 9.79 -0.61
CA ASP A 4 -4.89 9.97 -1.14
C ASP A 4 -3.89 9.27 -0.23
N ILE A 5 -2.99 8.51 -0.82
CA ILE A 5 -2.00 7.70 -0.13
C ILE A 5 -0.62 8.16 -0.53
N TYR A 6 0.22 8.46 0.44
CA TYR A 6 1.58 8.92 0.22
C TYR A 6 2.58 7.97 0.85
N PHE A 7 3.63 7.66 0.10
CA PHE A 7 4.83 7.05 0.63
C PHE A 7 5.89 8.14 0.67
N ASN A 8 6.50 8.38 1.82
CA ASN A 8 7.47 9.44 2.00
C ASN A 8 8.78 8.89 2.56
N LYS A 9 9.88 9.46 2.11
CA LYS A 9 11.20 9.19 2.65
C LYS A 9 11.56 10.33 3.59
N THR A 10 11.93 9.97 4.82
CA THR A 10 12.37 10.93 5.83
C THR A 10 11.39 12.10 6.01
N ARG A 11 10.09 11.77 6.05
CA ARG A 11 8.95 12.66 6.35
C ARG A 11 8.56 13.68 5.29
N LYS A 12 9.45 14.06 4.38
CA LYS A 12 9.17 15.18 3.46
C LYS A 12 9.32 14.84 1.98
N GLU A 13 10.11 13.83 1.66
CA GLU A 13 10.34 13.48 0.27
C GLU A 13 9.31 12.45 -0.18
N GLU A 14 8.33 12.87 -0.98
CA GLU A 14 7.35 11.96 -1.54
C GLU A 14 8.04 11.03 -2.55
N VAL A 15 7.93 9.73 -2.32
CA VAL A 15 8.51 8.72 -3.21
C VAL A 15 7.46 7.89 -3.93
N GLY A 16 6.21 7.98 -3.51
CA GLY A 16 5.09 7.31 -4.17
C GLY A 16 3.77 7.91 -3.77
N TYR A 17 2.80 7.84 -4.68
CA TYR A 17 1.47 8.38 -4.48
C TYR A 17 0.44 7.47 -5.14
N PHE A 18 -0.63 7.16 -4.41
CA PHE A 18 -1.76 6.39 -4.94
C PHE A 18 -3.07 7.03 -4.49
N ARG A 19 -4.08 6.96 -5.35
CA ARG A 19 -5.39 7.51 -5.04
C ARG A 19 -6.42 6.38 -4.99
N LYS A 20 -7.18 6.33 -3.89
CA LYS A 20 -8.31 5.40 -3.70
C LYS A 20 -7.93 3.92 -3.72
N VAL A 21 -6.67 3.60 -3.47
CA VAL A 21 -6.20 2.21 -3.40
C VAL A 21 -6.38 1.72 -1.96
N ASN A 22 -7.63 1.41 -1.60
CA ASN A 22 -7.99 1.21 -0.19
C ASN A 22 -7.44 -0.08 0.43
N PHE A 23 -7.07 -1.10 -0.34
CA PHE A 23 -6.47 -2.29 0.24
C PHE A 23 -5.14 -2.01 0.93
N LEU A 24 -4.44 -0.93 0.56
CA LEU A 24 -3.19 -0.54 1.23
C LEU A 24 -3.44 -0.11 2.67
N VAL A 25 -4.57 0.53 2.94
CA VAL A 25 -4.92 0.97 4.30
C VAL A 25 -5.05 -0.23 5.22
N GLY A 26 -5.82 -1.23 4.82
CA GLY A 26 -6.00 -2.45 5.61
C GLY A 26 -4.71 -3.24 5.76
N PHE A 27 -3.95 -3.36 4.68
CA PHE A 27 -2.68 -4.09 4.73
C PHE A 27 -1.71 -3.50 5.74
N PHE A 28 -1.44 -2.19 5.65
CA PHE A 28 -0.47 -1.58 6.55
C PHE A 28 -0.97 -1.48 7.99
N SER A 29 -2.28 -1.32 8.19
CA SER A 29 -2.85 -1.37 9.52
C SER A 29 -2.63 -2.73 10.17
N ASN A 30 -2.85 -3.81 9.42
CA ASN A 30 -2.71 -5.17 9.96
C ASN A 30 -1.25 -5.55 10.20
N ILE A 31 -0.36 -5.24 9.25
CA ILE A 31 1.03 -5.70 9.35
C ILE A 31 1.83 -4.92 10.39
N THR A 32 1.55 -3.64 10.56
CA THR A 32 2.24 -2.82 11.56
C THR A 32 1.60 -2.90 12.95
N GLY A 33 0.36 -3.38 13.04
CA GLY A 33 -0.40 -3.38 14.27
C GLY A 33 -0.88 -2.02 14.70
N GLU A 34 -0.71 -1.00 13.87
CA GLU A 34 -1.15 0.37 14.14
C GLU A 34 -2.37 0.70 13.29
N GLU A 35 -3.35 1.35 13.90
CA GLU A 35 -4.50 1.83 13.15
C GLU A 35 -4.08 2.99 12.25
N VAL A 36 -4.35 2.86 10.96
CA VAL A 36 -4.04 3.93 10.00
C VAL A 36 -5.06 5.05 10.17
N GLN A 37 -4.58 6.21 10.56
CA GLN A 37 -5.40 7.39 10.79
C GLN A 37 -5.07 8.49 9.78
N ASN A 38 -6.06 9.34 9.52
CA ASN A 38 -5.90 10.47 8.61
C ASN A 38 -4.75 11.38 9.07
N LEU A 39 -3.83 11.70 8.15
CA LEU A 39 -2.69 12.60 8.38
C LEU A 39 -1.70 12.10 9.44
N SER A 40 -1.66 10.81 9.69
CA SER A 40 -0.79 10.24 10.71
C SER A 40 0.19 9.26 10.06
N PRO A 41 1.46 9.65 9.84
CA PRO A 41 2.42 8.76 9.18
C PRO A 41 2.75 7.52 10.02
N ILE A 42 2.89 6.39 9.33
CA ILE A 42 3.32 5.13 9.93
C ILE A 42 4.63 4.73 9.29
N GLU A 43 5.64 4.43 10.11
CA GLU A 43 6.90 3.91 9.59
C GLU A 43 6.72 2.48 9.12
N ILE A 44 7.19 2.17 7.90
CA ILE A 44 7.11 0.84 7.31
C ILE A 44 8.50 0.30 7.02
N THR A 45 8.63 -1.02 6.99
CA THR A 45 9.91 -1.69 6.82
C THR A 45 10.02 -2.34 5.44
N LYS A 46 11.24 -2.72 5.08
CA LYS A 46 11.47 -3.50 3.85
C LYS A 46 10.70 -4.82 3.89
N GLU A 47 10.67 -5.46 5.04
CA GLU A 47 9.97 -6.74 5.23
C GLU A 47 8.46 -6.58 5.01
N ASP A 48 7.88 -5.49 5.49
CA ASP A 48 6.47 -5.17 5.26
C ASP A 48 6.19 -5.06 3.77
N CYS A 49 7.07 -4.38 3.04
CA CYS A 49 6.91 -4.19 1.61
C CYS A 49 7.13 -5.47 0.81
N MET A 50 8.02 -6.35 1.27
CA MET A 50 8.23 -7.67 0.66
C MET A 50 6.99 -8.55 0.83
N GLU A 51 6.35 -8.49 2.01
CA GLU A 51 5.10 -9.21 2.24
C GLU A 51 3.99 -8.69 1.31
N LEU A 52 3.90 -7.36 1.18
CA LEU A 52 2.93 -6.75 0.28
C LEU A 52 3.18 -7.18 -1.17
N LEU A 53 4.41 -7.20 -1.62
CA LEU A 53 4.75 -7.64 -2.97
C LEU A 53 4.36 -9.10 -3.20
N GLY A 54 4.63 -9.97 -2.24
CA GLY A 54 4.22 -11.37 -2.31
C GLY A 54 2.71 -11.53 -2.46
N ARG A 55 1.94 -10.75 -1.71
CA ARG A 55 0.47 -10.77 -1.82
C ARG A 55 -0.01 -10.22 -3.16
N CYS A 56 0.59 -9.14 -3.65
CA CYS A 56 0.27 -8.61 -4.98
C CYS A 56 0.50 -9.66 -6.06
N ASN A 57 1.63 -10.36 -6.01
CA ASN A 57 1.94 -11.40 -6.99
C ASN A 57 0.94 -12.55 -6.93
N ALA A 58 0.57 -13.01 -5.74
CA ALA A 58 -0.40 -14.09 -5.56
C ALA A 58 -1.79 -13.70 -6.07
N VAL A 59 -2.24 -12.48 -5.78
CA VAL A 59 -3.52 -11.98 -6.26
C VAL A 59 -3.54 -11.89 -7.79
N LEU A 60 -2.47 -11.40 -8.40
CA LEU A 60 -2.39 -11.27 -9.86
C LEU A 60 -2.27 -12.64 -10.56
N GLU A 61 -1.69 -13.62 -9.90
CA GLU A 61 -1.59 -14.98 -10.43
C GLU A 61 -2.94 -15.69 -10.44
N HIS A 62 -3.75 -15.47 -9.41
CA HIS A 62 -5.04 -16.15 -9.22
C HIS A 62 -6.18 -15.14 -9.07
N ARG A 63 -6.45 -14.37 -10.06
CA ARG A 63 -7.43 -13.26 -10.03
C ARG A 63 -8.85 -13.70 -9.68
N THR A 64 -9.03 -14.24 -8.48
CA THR A 64 -10.32 -14.68 -7.94
C THR A 64 -10.72 -13.78 -6.77
N ILE A 65 -12.02 -13.69 -6.50
CA ILE A 65 -12.53 -12.93 -5.37
C ILE A 65 -12.00 -13.51 -4.06
N GLU A 66 -11.99 -14.85 -3.94
CA GLU A 66 -11.52 -15.53 -2.74
C GLU A 66 -10.07 -15.19 -2.40
N THR A 67 -9.16 -15.28 -3.36
CA THR A 67 -7.76 -14.95 -3.14
C THR A 67 -7.58 -13.47 -2.81
N SER A 68 -8.32 -12.61 -3.49
CA SER A 68 -8.25 -11.16 -3.28
C SER A 68 -8.74 -10.78 -1.88
N GLU A 69 -9.86 -11.34 -1.43
CA GLU A 69 -10.39 -11.09 -0.08
C GLU A 69 -9.47 -11.62 1.01
N GLU A 70 -8.80 -12.75 0.75
CA GLU A 70 -7.90 -13.34 1.74
C GLU A 70 -6.61 -12.54 1.90
N LEU A 71 -6.01 -12.11 0.80
CA LEU A 71 -4.66 -11.54 0.80
C LEU A 71 -4.63 -10.01 0.82
N LEU A 72 -5.47 -9.36 0.03
CA LEU A 72 -5.52 -7.90 -0.07
C LEU A 72 -6.99 -7.43 -0.10
N PRO A 73 -7.72 -7.59 1.01
CA PRO A 73 -9.12 -7.18 1.05
C PRO A 73 -9.29 -5.68 0.89
N THR A 74 -10.37 -5.29 0.21
CA THR A 74 -10.74 -3.88 0.14
C THR A 74 -11.15 -3.39 1.54
N CYS A 75 -10.88 -2.11 1.81
CA CYS A 75 -11.13 -1.53 3.12
C CYS A 75 -12.30 -0.54 3.02
N PRO A 76 -13.46 -0.84 3.63
CA PRO A 76 -14.61 0.05 3.56
C PRO A 76 -14.37 1.35 4.32
N GLY A 77 -14.90 2.45 3.77
CA GLY A 77 -14.79 3.78 4.35
C GLY A 77 -15.42 4.81 3.44
N PHE A 78 -15.77 5.98 3.97
CA PHE A 78 -16.54 6.98 3.24
C PHE A 78 -15.87 7.51 1.99
N PHE A 79 -14.56 7.58 1.96
CA PHE A 79 -13.83 8.24 0.88
C PHE A 79 -12.81 7.30 0.23
N PHE A 80 -12.93 6.00 0.47
CA PHE A 80 -11.92 5.04 0.10
C PHE A 80 -12.12 4.44 -1.30
N GLY A 81 -13.11 4.90 -2.02
CA GLY A 81 -13.35 4.44 -3.39
C GLY A 81 -14.20 3.18 -3.45
N ASN A 82 -13.98 2.36 -4.47
CA ASN A 82 -14.75 1.16 -4.75
C ASN A 82 -14.25 -0.03 -3.95
N TYR A 83 -15.16 -0.92 -3.55
CA TYR A 83 -14.84 -2.14 -2.78
C TYR A 83 -14.90 -3.41 -3.62
N ASP A 84 -15.18 -3.30 -4.90
CA ASP A 84 -15.33 -4.45 -5.78
C ASP A 84 -13.96 -5.01 -6.20
N TYR A 85 -13.93 -6.33 -6.41
CA TYR A 85 -12.73 -7.01 -6.93
C TYR A 85 -12.88 -7.15 -8.45
N ASP A 86 -12.80 -6.03 -9.15
CA ASP A 86 -12.96 -5.93 -10.58
C ASP A 86 -11.63 -5.62 -11.28
N GLU A 87 -11.70 -5.29 -12.57
CA GLU A 87 -10.49 -5.01 -13.34
C GLU A 87 -9.75 -3.77 -12.82
N TYR A 88 -10.45 -2.80 -12.23
CA TYR A 88 -9.80 -1.62 -11.63
C TYR A 88 -9.03 -2.00 -10.38
N TYR A 89 -9.57 -2.92 -9.57
CA TYR A 89 -8.86 -3.45 -8.42
C TYR A 89 -7.55 -4.13 -8.86
N TYR A 90 -7.59 -4.98 -9.88
CA TYR A 90 -6.39 -5.68 -10.33
C TYR A 90 -5.37 -4.74 -10.99
N LYS A 91 -5.83 -3.68 -11.65
CA LYS A 91 -4.93 -2.64 -12.15
C LYS A 91 -4.23 -1.91 -11.00
N ASP A 92 -4.93 -1.65 -9.92
CA ASP A 92 -4.33 -1.04 -8.73
C ASP A 92 -3.29 -1.97 -8.11
N VAL A 93 -3.60 -3.25 -7.98
CA VAL A 93 -2.64 -4.25 -7.48
C VAL A 93 -1.40 -4.29 -8.36
N GLU A 94 -1.56 -4.26 -9.68
CA GLU A 94 -0.45 -4.23 -10.62
C GLU A 94 0.39 -2.97 -10.48
N SER A 95 -0.25 -1.82 -10.30
CA SER A 95 0.44 -0.54 -10.10
C SER A 95 1.25 -0.54 -8.82
N VAL A 96 0.69 -1.07 -7.74
CA VAL A 96 1.40 -1.20 -6.45
C VAL A 96 2.57 -2.16 -6.58
N LYS A 97 2.37 -3.31 -7.24
CA LYS A 97 3.45 -4.25 -7.52
C LYS A 97 4.62 -3.58 -8.24
N ASN A 98 4.31 -2.84 -9.32
CA ASN A 98 5.35 -2.16 -10.11
C ASN A 98 6.09 -1.12 -9.27
N PHE A 99 5.38 -0.36 -8.46
CA PHE A 99 5.98 0.62 -7.57
C PHE A 99 6.92 -0.05 -6.56
N LEU A 100 6.50 -1.16 -5.98
CA LEU A 100 7.33 -1.90 -5.03
C LEU A 100 8.61 -2.41 -5.67
N GLU A 101 8.48 -3.05 -6.84
CA GLU A 101 9.63 -3.67 -7.51
C GLU A 101 10.61 -2.64 -8.07
N LYS A 102 10.10 -1.56 -8.65
CA LYS A 102 10.93 -0.61 -9.41
C LYS A 102 11.41 0.58 -8.58
N THR A 103 10.69 0.93 -7.53
CA THR A 103 10.96 2.15 -6.77
C THR A 103 11.23 1.87 -5.30
N LEU A 104 10.27 1.31 -4.59
CA LEU A 104 10.32 1.27 -3.12
C LEU A 104 11.33 0.28 -2.58
N LEU A 105 11.30 -0.98 -3.04
CA LEU A 105 12.24 -1.99 -2.56
C LEU A 105 13.69 -1.65 -2.86
N PRO A 106 14.05 -1.19 -4.09
CA PRO A 106 15.41 -0.72 -4.32
C PRO A 106 15.80 0.44 -3.41
N MET A 107 14.87 1.33 -3.09
CA MET A 107 15.13 2.47 -2.21
C MET A 107 15.50 2.03 -0.80
N PHE A 108 14.89 0.98 -0.27
CA PHE A 108 15.25 0.46 1.06
C PHE A 108 16.71 0.00 1.12
N ASN A 109 17.25 -0.51 0.02
CA ASN A 109 18.64 -0.94 -0.03
C ASN A 109 19.63 0.23 0.04
N ASP A 110 19.18 1.42 -0.36
CA ASP A 110 20.00 2.64 -0.42
C ASP A 110 19.75 3.58 0.76
N LEU A 111 18.86 3.23 1.69
CA LEU A 111 18.57 4.06 2.85
C LEU A 111 19.76 4.18 3.77
N LYS A 112 20.01 5.40 4.22
CA LYS A 112 21.01 5.67 5.27
C LYS A 112 20.42 5.34 6.64
N SER A 113 21.27 5.24 7.66
CA SER A 113 20.86 4.84 9.01
C SER A 113 19.83 5.78 9.66
N ASP A 114 19.80 7.04 9.23
CA ASP A 114 18.87 8.06 9.76
C ASP A 114 17.66 8.28 8.86
N GLU A 115 17.52 7.51 7.79
CA GLU A 115 16.41 7.63 6.84
C GLU A 115 15.36 6.55 7.05
N THR A 116 14.09 6.91 6.92
CA THR A 116 12.96 6.01 7.06
C THR A 116 11.96 6.21 5.92
N ILE A 117 11.12 5.20 5.71
CA ILE A 117 9.99 5.30 4.78
C ILE A 117 8.71 5.28 5.60
N THR A 118 7.79 6.17 5.32
CA THR A 118 6.49 6.24 5.97
C THR A 118 5.35 6.10 4.98
N PHE A 119 4.23 5.63 5.50
CA PHE A 119 2.95 5.50 4.79
C PHE A 119 1.97 6.45 5.46
N GLU A 120 1.30 7.28 4.68
CA GLU A 120 0.36 8.28 5.21
C GLU A 120 -0.86 8.37 4.30
N ILE A 121 -2.02 8.56 4.90
CA ILE A 121 -3.26 8.77 4.14
C ILE A 121 -3.87 10.14 4.43
N TRP A 122 -4.53 10.66 3.41
CA TRP A 122 -5.27 11.91 3.47
C TRP A 122 -6.68 11.65 2.90
N TYR A 123 -7.69 11.94 3.68
CA TYR A 123 -9.08 11.81 3.19
C TYR A 123 -9.99 12.84 3.84
#